data_6525e020c064007e2d5fef8f55fe3f63
#
_entry.id   6525e020c064007e2d5fef8f55fe3f63
#
_cell.length_a   1.000
_cell.length_b   1.000
_cell.length_c   1.000
_cell.angle_alpha   90.00
_cell.angle_beta   90.00
_cell.angle_gamma   90.00
#
_symmetry.space_group_name_H-M   'P 1'
#
loop_
_entity.id
_entity.type
_entity.pdbx_description
1 polymer ?
#
loop_
_entity_poly.entity_id
_entity_poly.type
_entity_poly.pdbx_seq_one_letter_code
_entity_poly.pdbx_strand_id
1 'polypeptide(L)'
;MTGLMAGAVMSIAASNAPVMAQEITVITPYLAQPGTQMFIEGFKAEATNMGWTPNVIDTAGDIAAVISRIEDAVTKQVDAIVINVDPAQIEAGLAVAKEAGIPVIGMDSGTSPLLVSNITSNGYAMAAETSVYVANRIEGKGKVVMFVFDAFPPVQIRGVVADAIFGNFPDIEVIDRVTPDVSDGGIADSRAKMEAILAANPEAGSIAAVWAAWDQPALGALQAIEDAGRGGEGIVIVGIDANPQARDAIAAGGNFEASVAQDFVGIGKMTAGVVARAIKGETIKESVIYVPTVLITSANVGQ
;
A
#
# COMPACT_ATOMS: atom_id res chain seq x y z
N MET A 1 72.17 17.30 37.32
CA MET A 1 70.79 17.60 37.67
C MET A 1 69.91 17.19 36.45
N THR A 2 69.39 15.98 36.48
CA THR A 2 68.58 15.36 35.40
C THR A 2 67.17 15.31 35.87
N GLY A 3 66.35 16.20 35.30
CA GLY A 3 64.92 16.22 35.60
C GLY A 3 64.14 15.23 34.71
N LEU A 4 63.49 14.21 35.29
CA LEU A 4 62.51 13.32 34.66
C LEU A 4 61.20 14.05 34.56
N MET A 5 60.71 14.27 33.33
CA MET A 5 59.26 14.65 33.07
C MET A 5 58.47 13.38 32.96
N ALA A 6 57.55 13.14 33.91
CA ALA A 6 56.59 12.10 33.87
C ALA A 6 55.35 12.57 33.03
N GLY A 7 55.18 12.03 31.83
CA GLY A 7 54.00 12.25 31.01
C GLY A 7 52.81 11.42 31.53
N ALA A 8 51.77 12.08 32.00
CA ALA A 8 50.49 11.43 32.35
C ALA A 8 49.74 11.06 31.06
N VAL A 9 49.60 9.77 30.77
CA VAL A 9 48.73 9.25 29.71
C VAL A 9 47.29 9.22 30.27
N MET A 10 46.47 10.15 29.80
CA MET A 10 45.05 10.21 30.12
C MET A 10 44.31 9.21 29.22
N SER A 11 44.00 8.04 29.76
CA SER A 11 43.17 7.04 29.09
C SER A 11 41.71 7.55 29.05
N ILE A 12 41.24 7.92 27.86
CA ILE A 12 39.82 8.19 27.61
C ILE A 12 39.13 6.83 27.55
N ALA A 13 38.45 6.44 28.63
CA ALA A 13 37.53 5.32 28.62
C ALA A 13 36.31 5.71 27.76
N ALA A 14 36.23 5.16 26.56
CA ALA A 14 34.98 5.24 25.79
C ALA A 14 33.89 4.44 26.57
N SER A 15 32.96 5.16 27.19
CA SER A 15 31.78 4.57 27.80
C SER A 15 30.89 3.99 26.70
N ASN A 16 30.94 2.67 26.50
CA ASN A 16 29.88 1.95 25.76
C ASN A 16 28.62 2.01 26.61
N ALA A 17 27.86 3.10 26.52
CA ALA A 17 26.48 3.09 26.99
C ALA A 17 25.70 2.03 26.15
N PRO A 18 24.91 1.17 26.79
CA PRO A 18 24.07 0.25 26.03
C PRO A 18 23.19 1.06 25.07
N VAL A 19 23.23 0.75 23.77
CA VAL A 19 22.29 1.31 22.82
C VAL A 19 20.92 0.78 23.24
N MET A 20 20.09 1.64 23.83
CA MET A 20 18.71 1.28 24.14
C MET A 20 18.01 0.94 22.82
N ALA A 21 17.35 -0.23 22.77
CA ALA A 21 16.56 -0.59 21.61
C ALA A 21 15.43 0.43 21.45
N GLN A 22 15.29 0.99 20.23
CA GLN A 22 14.26 1.98 19.97
C GLN A 22 12.87 1.32 20.01
N GLU A 23 11.91 1.97 20.66
CA GLU A 23 10.53 1.52 20.73
C GLU A 23 9.72 2.14 19.58
N ILE A 24 9.39 1.31 18.57
CA ILE A 24 8.61 1.72 17.40
C ILE A 24 7.25 1.02 17.42
N THR A 25 6.17 1.78 17.25
CA THR A 25 4.83 1.22 17.11
C THR A 25 4.35 1.40 15.66
N VAL A 26 3.94 0.31 15.02
CA VAL A 26 3.31 0.29 13.69
C VAL A 26 1.82 0.01 13.87
N ILE A 27 0.95 0.88 13.34
CA ILE A 27 -0.50 0.77 13.51
C ILE A 27 -1.16 0.74 12.13
N THR A 28 -1.97 -0.30 11.87
CA THR A 28 -2.72 -0.47 10.63
C THR A 28 -4.10 -1.06 10.90
N PRO A 29 -5.15 -0.65 10.18
CA PRO A 29 -6.44 -1.34 10.15
C PRO A 29 -6.54 -2.39 9.04
N TYR A 30 -5.48 -2.60 8.23
CA TYR A 30 -5.53 -3.35 6.97
C TYR A 30 -4.61 -4.59 6.93
N LEU A 31 -4.30 -5.20 8.07
CA LEU A 31 -3.36 -6.34 8.10
C LEU A 31 -3.87 -7.57 7.32
N ALA A 32 -5.17 -7.66 7.05
CA ALA A 32 -5.74 -8.71 6.18
C ALA A 32 -5.28 -8.59 4.70
N GLN A 33 -4.80 -7.41 4.28
CA GLN A 33 -4.34 -7.19 2.90
C GLN A 33 -2.91 -7.73 2.70
N PRO A 34 -2.64 -8.52 1.65
CA PRO A 34 -1.30 -9.07 1.38
C PRO A 34 -0.22 -7.99 1.25
N GLY A 35 -0.51 -6.88 0.57
CA GLY A 35 0.42 -5.75 0.45
C GLY A 35 0.82 -5.18 1.81
N THR A 36 -0.14 -5.02 2.73
CA THR A 36 0.12 -4.56 4.10
C THR A 36 1.05 -5.51 4.84
N GLN A 37 0.84 -6.81 4.73
CA GLN A 37 1.73 -7.82 5.33
C GLN A 37 3.15 -7.70 4.79
N MET A 38 3.31 -7.57 3.47
CA MET A 38 4.61 -7.50 2.82
C MET A 38 5.42 -6.25 3.21
N PHE A 39 4.82 -5.06 3.30
CA PHE A 39 5.59 -3.90 3.73
C PHE A 39 5.88 -3.92 5.24
N ILE A 40 5.02 -4.50 6.08
CA ILE A 40 5.32 -4.73 7.50
C ILE A 40 6.49 -5.72 7.66
N GLU A 41 6.55 -6.78 6.87
CA GLU A 41 7.69 -7.70 6.84
C GLU A 41 8.98 -6.99 6.44
N GLY A 42 8.94 -6.19 5.37
CA GLY A 42 10.07 -5.35 4.95
C GLY A 42 10.54 -4.39 6.04
N PHE A 43 9.60 -3.73 6.71
CA PHE A 43 9.89 -2.85 7.84
C PHE A 43 10.54 -3.60 9.01
N LYS A 44 9.95 -4.73 9.43
CA LYS A 44 10.49 -5.57 10.51
C LYS A 44 11.89 -6.08 10.21
N ALA A 45 12.14 -6.52 8.98
CA ALA A 45 13.44 -7.01 8.57
C ALA A 45 14.52 -5.92 8.71
N GLU A 46 14.23 -4.70 8.23
CA GLU A 46 15.16 -3.59 8.33
C GLU A 46 15.31 -3.07 9.77
N ALA A 47 14.21 -3.00 10.53
CA ALA A 47 14.22 -2.67 11.94
C ALA A 47 15.09 -3.65 12.75
N THR A 48 15.04 -4.94 12.45
CA THR A 48 15.89 -5.97 13.08
C THR A 48 17.37 -5.74 12.77
N ASN A 49 17.71 -5.36 11.53
CA ASN A 49 19.08 -4.99 11.16
C ASN A 49 19.60 -3.78 11.98
N MET A 50 18.70 -2.88 12.38
CA MET A 50 18.99 -1.73 13.24
C MET A 50 18.96 -2.05 14.74
N GLY A 51 18.65 -3.30 15.13
CA GLY A 51 18.52 -3.73 16.53
C GLY A 51 17.20 -3.36 17.19
N TRP A 52 16.14 -3.06 16.40
CA TRP A 52 14.82 -2.72 16.90
C TRP A 52 13.87 -3.91 16.84
N THR A 53 12.87 -3.89 17.74
CA THR A 53 11.75 -4.85 17.73
C THR A 53 10.45 -4.07 17.68
N PRO A 54 9.91 -3.75 16.49
CA PRO A 54 8.71 -2.95 16.36
C PRO A 54 7.48 -3.69 16.88
N ASN A 55 6.62 -2.97 17.60
CA ASN A 55 5.30 -3.44 18.01
C ASN A 55 4.29 -3.16 16.88
N VAL A 56 3.71 -4.20 16.30
CA VAL A 56 2.70 -4.08 15.23
C VAL A 56 1.32 -4.31 15.81
N ILE A 57 0.43 -3.35 15.60
CA ILE A 57 -0.96 -3.36 16.06
C ILE A 57 -1.88 -3.32 14.85
N ASP A 58 -2.71 -4.37 14.72
CA ASP A 58 -3.83 -4.39 13.79
C ASP A 58 -5.11 -3.98 14.52
N THR A 59 -5.84 -3.03 13.95
CA THR A 59 -7.16 -2.63 14.46
C THR A 59 -8.31 -3.26 13.68
N ALA A 60 -8.02 -4.16 12.73
CA ALA A 60 -9.01 -4.95 11.99
C ALA A 60 -10.14 -4.10 11.38
N GLY A 61 -9.81 -2.99 10.72
CA GLY A 61 -10.77 -2.07 10.10
C GLY A 61 -11.30 -0.97 11.03
N ASP A 62 -11.05 -1.03 12.34
CA ASP A 62 -11.52 -0.02 13.29
C ASP A 62 -10.61 1.22 13.30
N ILE A 63 -11.05 2.27 12.62
CA ILE A 63 -10.32 3.55 12.53
C ILE A 63 -10.32 4.29 13.87
N ALA A 64 -11.39 4.20 14.65
CA ALA A 64 -11.44 4.85 15.97
C ALA A 64 -10.43 4.22 16.93
N ALA A 65 -10.23 2.91 16.84
CA ALA A 65 -9.20 2.21 17.60
C ALA A 65 -7.78 2.67 17.21
N VAL A 66 -7.53 3.08 15.96
CA VAL A 66 -6.20 3.62 15.55
C VAL A 66 -5.84 4.84 16.40
N ILE A 67 -6.78 5.78 16.62
CA ILE A 67 -6.55 6.97 17.44
C ILE A 67 -6.16 6.55 18.87
N SER A 68 -6.92 5.65 19.49
CA SER A 68 -6.61 5.15 20.83
C SER A 68 -5.22 4.46 20.91
N ARG A 69 -4.81 3.74 19.86
CA ARG A 69 -3.48 3.11 19.81
C ARG A 69 -2.35 4.14 19.66
N ILE A 70 -2.59 5.25 18.96
CA ILE A 70 -1.64 6.37 18.92
C ILE A 70 -1.50 7.00 20.31
N GLU A 71 -2.60 7.24 21.02
CA GLU A 71 -2.60 7.79 22.39
C GLU A 71 -1.89 6.85 23.38
N ASP A 72 -2.10 5.53 23.26
CA ASP A 72 -1.39 4.51 24.03
C ASP A 72 0.13 4.56 23.76
N ALA A 73 0.54 4.70 22.48
CA ALA A 73 1.93 4.82 22.10
C ALA A 73 2.58 6.10 22.66
N VAL A 74 1.85 7.22 22.62
CA VAL A 74 2.28 8.48 23.22
C VAL A 74 2.45 8.35 24.74
N THR A 75 1.51 7.70 25.43
CA THR A 75 1.60 7.44 26.87
C THR A 75 2.81 6.60 27.24
N LYS A 76 3.18 5.64 26.38
CA LYS A 76 4.39 4.81 26.53
C LYS A 76 5.68 5.52 26.15
N GLN A 77 5.58 6.72 25.59
CA GLN A 77 6.73 7.52 25.14
C GLN A 77 7.61 6.77 24.11
N VAL A 78 6.96 6.10 23.13
CA VAL A 78 7.69 5.43 22.04
C VAL A 78 8.53 6.41 21.23
N ASP A 79 9.63 5.94 20.60
CA ASP A 79 10.53 6.79 19.83
C ASP A 79 9.94 7.24 18.49
N ALA A 80 9.06 6.44 17.89
CA ALA A 80 8.33 6.80 16.66
C ALA A 80 7.07 5.95 16.49
N ILE A 81 6.13 6.50 15.70
CA ILE A 81 4.91 5.81 15.28
C ILE A 81 4.92 5.72 13.76
N VAL A 82 4.55 4.55 13.23
CA VAL A 82 4.31 4.32 11.80
C VAL A 82 2.84 4.00 11.61
N ILE A 83 2.19 4.66 10.63
CA ILE A 83 0.78 4.45 10.32
C ILE A 83 0.59 3.98 8.89
N ASN A 84 -0.44 3.13 8.68
CA ASN A 84 -0.94 2.75 7.36
C ASN A 84 -2.46 2.97 7.33
N VAL A 85 -2.86 4.21 7.28
CA VAL A 85 -4.27 4.66 7.31
C VAL A 85 -4.35 6.08 6.74
N ASP A 86 -5.54 6.53 6.33
CA ASP A 86 -5.75 7.92 5.94
C ASP A 86 -5.51 8.87 7.14
N PRO A 87 -4.50 9.77 7.07
CA PRO A 87 -4.20 10.70 8.14
C PRO A 87 -5.37 11.63 8.49
N ALA A 88 -6.24 11.94 7.53
CA ALA A 88 -7.41 12.80 7.77
C ALA A 88 -8.42 12.16 8.72
N GLN A 89 -8.52 10.83 8.74
CA GLN A 89 -9.43 10.11 9.63
C GLN A 89 -8.93 10.01 11.08
N ILE A 90 -7.64 10.26 11.30
CA ILE A 90 -6.96 10.10 12.61
C ILE A 90 -6.26 11.39 13.07
N GLU A 91 -6.66 12.54 12.55
CA GLU A 91 -6.00 13.83 12.80
C GLU A 91 -5.85 14.13 14.30
N ALA A 92 -6.86 13.79 15.12
CA ALA A 92 -6.81 13.98 16.57
C ALA A 92 -5.63 13.22 17.22
N GLY A 93 -5.43 11.94 16.86
CA GLY A 93 -4.29 11.16 17.36
C GLY A 93 -2.95 11.69 16.87
N LEU A 94 -2.88 12.13 15.60
CA LEU A 94 -1.66 12.73 15.05
C LEU A 94 -1.28 14.04 15.76
N ALA A 95 -2.27 14.86 16.14
CA ALA A 95 -2.04 16.09 16.91
C ALA A 95 -1.45 15.77 18.29
N VAL A 96 -1.98 14.76 18.99
CA VAL A 96 -1.46 14.29 20.28
C VAL A 96 -0.01 13.81 20.18
N ALA A 97 0.31 13.02 19.15
CA ALA A 97 1.69 12.57 18.92
C ALA A 97 2.64 13.75 18.64
N LYS A 98 2.19 14.72 17.83
CA LYS A 98 2.97 15.94 17.55
C LYS A 98 3.24 16.79 18.79
N GLU A 99 2.23 17.00 19.67
CA GLU A 99 2.39 17.72 20.92
C GLU A 99 3.39 17.03 21.86
N ALA A 100 3.41 15.68 21.85
CA ALA A 100 4.37 14.88 22.60
C ALA A 100 5.78 14.87 21.97
N GLY A 101 5.96 15.43 20.76
CA GLY A 101 7.24 15.43 20.05
C GLY A 101 7.61 14.07 19.44
N ILE A 102 6.65 13.14 19.31
CA ILE A 102 6.87 11.81 18.73
C ILE A 102 6.66 11.88 17.21
N PRO A 103 7.68 11.56 16.39
CA PRO A 103 7.54 11.57 14.94
C PRO A 103 6.59 10.48 14.46
N VAL A 104 5.67 10.86 13.55
CA VAL A 104 4.77 9.92 12.89
C VAL A 104 5.11 9.83 11.40
N ILE A 105 5.31 8.62 10.90
CA ILE A 105 5.67 8.34 9.51
C ILE A 105 4.54 7.53 8.85
N GLY A 106 4.13 7.95 7.66
CA GLY A 106 3.20 7.20 6.81
C GLY A 106 3.92 6.08 6.06
N MET A 107 3.34 4.88 6.05
CA MET A 107 3.76 3.74 5.26
C MET A 107 2.59 3.30 4.38
N ASP A 108 2.65 3.67 3.10
CA ASP A 108 1.52 3.56 2.17
C ASP A 108 0.23 4.18 2.75
N SER A 109 0.30 5.46 3.05
CA SER A 109 -0.73 6.26 3.71
C SER A 109 -1.10 7.46 2.84
N GLY A 110 -1.90 8.37 3.35
CA GLY A 110 -2.10 9.70 2.75
C GLY A 110 -1.02 10.70 3.17
N THR A 111 -1.16 11.94 2.77
CA THR A 111 -0.30 13.04 3.19
C THR A 111 -0.96 13.89 4.27
N SER A 112 -0.16 14.38 5.22
CA SER A 112 -0.60 15.34 6.24
C SER A 112 0.58 16.19 6.70
N PRO A 113 0.38 17.46 7.08
CA PRO A 113 1.41 18.27 7.71
C PRO A 113 1.78 17.79 9.13
N LEU A 114 1.06 16.80 9.65
CA LEU A 114 1.33 16.14 10.93
C LEU A 114 2.25 14.91 10.78
N LEU A 115 2.52 14.46 9.54
CA LEU A 115 3.47 13.39 9.24
C LEU A 115 4.84 13.96 8.91
N VAL A 116 5.88 13.25 9.29
CA VAL A 116 7.25 13.55 8.87
C VAL A 116 7.41 13.34 7.35
N SER A 117 6.91 12.22 6.85
CA SER A 117 6.89 11.84 5.44
C SER A 117 5.93 10.66 5.24
N ASN A 118 5.51 10.42 4.00
CA ASN A 118 4.79 9.21 3.61
C ASN A 118 5.59 8.45 2.55
N ILE A 119 5.89 7.19 2.79
CA ILE A 119 6.58 6.31 1.85
C ILE A 119 5.54 5.45 1.16
N THR A 120 5.45 5.54 -0.17
CA THR A 120 4.40 4.88 -0.95
C THR A 120 4.83 4.67 -2.41
N SER A 121 3.99 4.04 -3.21
CA SER A 121 4.11 4.01 -4.67
C SER A 121 3.32 5.15 -5.31
N ASN A 122 3.67 5.50 -6.55
CA ASN A 122 2.95 6.57 -7.27
C ASN A 122 1.62 6.06 -7.82
N GLY A 123 0.53 6.25 -7.05
CA GLY A 123 -0.83 5.82 -7.41
C GLY A 123 -1.32 6.40 -8.74
N TYR A 124 -0.93 7.64 -9.08
CA TYR A 124 -1.27 8.26 -10.36
C TYR A 124 -0.65 7.51 -11.54
N ALA A 125 0.65 7.19 -11.45
CA ALA A 125 1.35 6.47 -12.50
C ALA A 125 0.81 5.05 -12.68
N MET A 126 0.61 4.31 -11.58
CA MET A 126 0.09 2.95 -11.62
C MET A 126 -1.29 2.86 -12.26
N ALA A 127 -2.20 3.76 -11.87
CA ALA A 127 -3.54 3.79 -12.43
C ALA A 127 -3.55 4.23 -13.90
N ALA A 128 -2.71 5.21 -14.27
CA ALA A 128 -2.59 5.61 -15.67
C ALA A 128 -2.11 4.44 -16.53
N GLU A 129 -1.12 3.69 -16.07
CA GLU A 129 -0.54 2.56 -16.79
C GLU A 129 -1.57 1.44 -17.00
N THR A 130 -2.28 1.02 -15.95
CA THR A 130 -3.31 -0.02 -16.05
C THR A 130 -4.54 0.42 -16.84
N SER A 131 -4.99 1.67 -16.69
CA SER A 131 -6.17 2.16 -17.42
C SER A 131 -5.90 2.33 -18.91
N VAL A 132 -4.71 2.83 -19.28
CA VAL A 132 -4.28 2.90 -20.69
C VAL A 132 -4.09 1.50 -21.27
N TYR A 133 -3.56 0.55 -20.46
CA TYR A 133 -3.49 -0.85 -20.88
C TYR A 133 -4.88 -1.40 -21.25
N VAL A 134 -5.87 -1.25 -20.36
CA VAL A 134 -7.26 -1.67 -20.63
C VAL A 134 -7.80 -1.00 -21.88
N ALA A 135 -7.74 0.34 -21.97
CA ALA A 135 -8.26 1.09 -23.11
C ALA A 135 -7.69 0.60 -24.45
N ASN A 136 -6.38 0.32 -24.49
CA ASN A 136 -5.74 -0.23 -25.69
C ASN A 136 -6.21 -1.67 -26.01
N ARG A 137 -6.34 -2.51 -24.97
CA ARG A 137 -6.76 -3.91 -25.14
C ARG A 137 -8.19 -4.05 -25.68
N ILE A 138 -9.08 -3.17 -25.24
CA ILE A 138 -10.49 -3.14 -25.71
C ILE A 138 -10.70 -2.18 -26.91
N GLU A 139 -9.61 -1.70 -27.53
CA GLU A 139 -9.66 -0.80 -28.72
C GLU A 139 -10.48 0.48 -28.47
N GLY A 140 -10.44 1.01 -27.24
CA GLY A 140 -11.12 2.24 -26.85
C GLY A 140 -12.65 2.15 -26.78
N LYS A 141 -13.24 0.97 -26.70
CA LYS A 141 -14.69 0.77 -26.70
C LYS A 141 -15.14 -0.40 -25.83
N GLY A 142 -16.36 -0.29 -25.30
CA GLY A 142 -17.03 -1.38 -24.55
C GLY A 142 -17.30 -1.01 -23.10
N LYS A 143 -17.97 -1.92 -22.40
CA LYS A 143 -18.36 -1.72 -21.00
C LYS A 143 -17.26 -2.16 -20.05
N VAL A 144 -16.94 -1.29 -19.10
CA VAL A 144 -15.92 -1.51 -18.07
C VAL A 144 -16.57 -1.53 -16.68
N VAL A 145 -16.21 -2.52 -15.87
CA VAL A 145 -16.52 -2.57 -14.44
C VAL A 145 -15.29 -2.10 -13.66
N MET A 146 -15.46 -1.19 -12.71
CA MET A 146 -14.38 -0.70 -11.86
C MET A 146 -14.56 -1.15 -10.41
N PHE A 147 -13.52 -1.76 -9.83
CA PHE A 147 -13.44 -1.99 -8.39
C PHE A 147 -12.54 -0.94 -7.75
N VAL A 148 -13.07 -0.19 -6.79
CA VAL A 148 -12.44 0.99 -6.16
C VAL A 148 -12.57 0.96 -4.65
N PHE A 149 -11.76 1.78 -3.95
CA PHE A 149 -11.86 1.96 -2.51
C PHE A 149 -11.48 3.40 -2.12
N ASP A 150 -12.49 4.26 -2.06
CA ASP A 150 -12.30 5.71 -1.90
C ASP A 150 -11.98 6.13 -0.44
N ALA A 151 -12.14 5.23 0.53
CA ALA A 151 -11.84 5.50 1.93
C ALA A 151 -10.33 5.51 2.27
N PHE A 152 -9.47 5.12 1.31
CA PHE A 152 -8.04 5.03 1.50
C PHE A 152 -7.29 5.78 0.39
N PRO A 153 -6.59 6.91 0.70
CA PRO A 153 -6.04 7.83 -0.30
C PRO A 153 -5.16 7.20 -1.37
N PRO A 154 -4.23 6.25 -1.07
CA PRO A 154 -3.44 5.59 -2.11
C PRO A 154 -4.27 4.84 -3.16
N VAL A 155 -5.43 4.30 -2.76
CA VAL A 155 -6.34 3.56 -3.64
C VAL A 155 -7.36 4.50 -4.29
N GLN A 156 -7.85 5.50 -3.56
CA GLN A 156 -8.75 6.53 -4.09
C GLN A 156 -8.15 7.24 -5.31
N ILE A 157 -6.88 7.65 -5.22
CA ILE A 157 -6.16 8.30 -6.32
C ILE A 157 -6.17 7.44 -7.59
N ARG A 158 -6.03 6.12 -7.44
CA ARG A 158 -6.06 5.18 -8.57
C ARG A 158 -7.40 5.21 -9.28
N GLY A 159 -8.51 5.17 -8.54
CA GLY A 159 -9.87 5.27 -9.09
C GLY A 159 -10.12 6.58 -9.82
N VAL A 160 -9.72 7.73 -9.23
CA VAL A 160 -9.86 9.05 -9.86
C VAL A 160 -9.12 9.14 -11.20
N VAL A 161 -7.92 8.59 -11.29
CA VAL A 161 -7.14 8.59 -12.54
C VAL A 161 -7.78 7.67 -13.58
N ALA A 162 -8.24 6.49 -13.18
CA ALA A 162 -8.91 5.56 -14.09
C ALA A 162 -10.20 6.15 -14.66
N ASP A 163 -11.04 6.78 -13.82
CA ASP A 163 -12.25 7.50 -14.25
C ASP A 163 -11.90 8.57 -15.31
N ALA A 164 -10.85 9.37 -15.06
CA ALA A 164 -10.42 10.42 -15.97
C ALA A 164 -9.92 9.85 -17.31
N ILE A 165 -9.20 8.73 -17.30
CA ILE A 165 -8.70 8.11 -18.53
C ILE A 165 -9.85 7.49 -19.31
N PHE A 166 -10.71 6.67 -18.71
CA PHE A 166 -11.84 6.06 -19.40
C PHE A 166 -12.82 7.10 -19.93
N GLY A 167 -13.02 8.20 -19.18
CA GLY A 167 -13.87 9.32 -19.63
C GLY A 167 -13.34 10.06 -20.87
N ASN A 168 -12.07 9.88 -21.27
CA ASN A 168 -11.54 10.42 -22.53
C ASN A 168 -11.84 9.52 -23.77
N PHE A 169 -12.40 8.32 -23.57
CA PHE A 169 -12.78 7.41 -24.65
C PHE A 169 -14.31 7.40 -24.79
N PRO A 170 -14.89 8.02 -25.83
CA PRO A 170 -16.34 8.21 -25.92
C PRO A 170 -17.13 6.91 -26.05
N ASP A 171 -16.47 5.84 -26.49
CA ASP A 171 -17.08 4.52 -26.67
C ASP A 171 -16.77 3.54 -25.51
N ILE A 172 -16.09 3.99 -24.47
CA ILE A 172 -15.93 3.26 -23.19
C ILE A 172 -17.05 3.72 -22.25
N GLU A 173 -17.80 2.77 -21.74
CA GLU A 173 -18.85 2.99 -20.73
C GLU A 173 -18.44 2.32 -19.41
N VAL A 174 -18.19 3.09 -18.37
CA VAL A 174 -18.06 2.55 -17.01
C VAL A 174 -19.46 2.26 -16.48
N ILE A 175 -19.86 0.97 -16.50
CA ILE A 175 -21.23 0.55 -16.15
C ILE A 175 -21.43 0.36 -14.65
N ASP A 176 -20.36 0.16 -13.90
CA ASP A 176 -20.42 0.01 -12.45
C ASP A 176 -19.09 0.44 -11.81
N ARG A 177 -19.20 1.04 -10.62
CA ARG A 177 -18.09 1.49 -9.78
C ARG A 177 -18.29 0.92 -8.38
N VAL A 178 -17.66 -0.22 -8.12
CA VAL A 178 -17.95 -1.12 -7.01
C VAL A 178 -16.93 -0.93 -5.89
N THR A 179 -17.40 -0.77 -4.66
CA THR A 179 -16.55 -0.79 -3.45
C THR A 179 -16.77 -2.11 -2.72
N PRO A 180 -15.78 -3.02 -2.67
CA PRO A 180 -15.91 -4.26 -1.92
C PRO A 180 -15.74 -4.06 -0.41
N ASP A 181 -16.26 -4.99 0.38
CA ASP A 181 -15.86 -5.16 1.77
C ASP A 181 -14.43 -5.71 1.82
N VAL A 182 -13.56 -5.03 2.53
CA VAL A 182 -12.12 -5.35 2.62
C VAL A 182 -11.72 -5.99 3.95
N SER A 183 -12.67 -6.25 4.83
CA SER A 183 -12.42 -6.75 6.19
C SER A 183 -11.74 -8.12 6.21
N ASP A 184 -12.01 -8.97 5.19
CA ASP A 184 -11.42 -10.30 5.00
C ASP A 184 -10.46 -10.40 3.79
N GLY A 185 -10.00 -9.25 3.26
CA GLY A 185 -9.15 -9.16 2.08
C GLY A 185 -9.90 -8.80 0.79
N GLY A 186 -11.23 -8.96 0.73
CA GLY A 186 -12.09 -8.42 -0.33
C GLY A 186 -12.32 -9.32 -1.54
N ILE A 187 -11.72 -10.51 -1.64
CA ILE A 187 -11.90 -11.44 -2.77
C ILE A 187 -13.33 -11.96 -2.82
N ALA A 188 -13.85 -12.46 -1.71
CA ALA A 188 -15.15 -13.11 -1.64
C ALA A 188 -16.29 -12.13 -1.96
N ASP A 189 -16.27 -10.93 -1.39
CA ASP A 189 -17.26 -9.89 -1.65
C ASP A 189 -17.19 -9.37 -3.10
N SER A 190 -15.98 -9.19 -3.64
CA SER A 190 -15.79 -8.79 -5.05
C SER A 190 -16.31 -9.84 -6.01
N ARG A 191 -16.10 -11.14 -5.71
CA ARG A 191 -16.67 -12.24 -6.49
C ARG A 191 -18.21 -12.17 -6.50
N ALA A 192 -18.85 -12.07 -5.32
CA ALA A 192 -20.31 -11.99 -5.23
C ALA A 192 -20.88 -10.78 -5.98
N LYS A 193 -20.23 -9.62 -5.90
CA LYS A 193 -20.62 -8.42 -6.64
C LYS A 193 -20.45 -8.60 -8.15
N MET A 194 -19.37 -9.21 -8.60
CA MET A 194 -19.17 -9.50 -10.02
C MET A 194 -20.16 -10.52 -10.53
N GLU A 195 -20.52 -11.57 -9.77
CA GLU A 195 -21.58 -12.51 -10.11
C GLU A 195 -22.92 -11.78 -10.38
N ALA A 196 -23.27 -10.80 -9.54
CA ALA A 196 -24.49 -9.99 -9.75
C ALA A 196 -24.40 -9.12 -11.01
N ILE A 197 -23.25 -8.53 -11.29
CA ILE A 197 -23.02 -7.73 -12.51
C ILE A 197 -23.12 -8.61 -13.76
N LEU A 198 -22.53 -9.80 -13.74
CA LEU A 198 -22.63 -10.77 -14.85
C LEU A 198 -24.08 -11.20 -15.10
N ALA A 199 -24.85 -11.45 -14.04
CA ALA A 199 -26.28 -11.77 -14.15
C ALA A 199 -27.11 -10.61 -14.72
N ALA A 200 -26.77 -9.37 -14.42
CA ALA A 200 -27.42 -8.19 -15.00
C ALA A 200 -27.00 -7.90 -16.46
N ASN A 201 -25.88 -8.48 -16.91
CA ASN A 201 -25.32 -8.34 -18.26
C ASN A 201 -25.09 -9.73 -18.90
N PRO A 202 -26.16 -10.50 -19.18
CA PRO A 202 -26.06 -11.92 -19.56
C PRO A 202 -25.53 -12.17 -20.98
N GLU A 203 -25.58 -11.17 -21.85
CA GLU A 203 -25.16 -11.31 -23.25
C GLU A 203 -23.63 -11.50 -23.34
N ALA A 204 -23.21 -12.48 -24.14
CA ALA A 204 -21.77 -12.68 -24.38
C ALA A 204 -21.14 -11.43 -24.99
N GLY A 205 -19.96 -11.03 -24.47
CA GLY A 205 -19.27 -9.80 -24.88
C GLY A 205 -19.90 -8.50 -24.36
N SER A 206 -20.92 -8.57 -23.49
CA SER A 206 -21.52 -7.37 -22.88
C SER A 206 -20.60 -6.63 -21.92
N ILE A 207 -19.55 -7.29 -21.41
CA ILE A 207 -18.51 -6.69 -20.56
C ILE A 207 -17.18 -6.85 -21.28
N ALA A 208 -16.49 -5.74 -21.53
CA ALA A 208 -15.20 -5.74 -22.22
C ALA A 208 -14.02 -5.85 -21.24
N ALA A 209 -14.13 -5.22 -20.06
CA ALA A 209 -13.04 -5.25 -19.09
C ALA A 209 -13.49 -5.09 -17.65
N VAL A 210 -12.62 -5.54 -16.74
CA VAL A 210 -12.65 -5.24 -15.31
C VAL A 210 -11.35 -4.54 -14.96
N TRP A 211 -11.44 -3.32 -14.43
CA TRP A 211 -10.33 -2.58 -13.87
C TRP A 211 -10.44 -2.58 -12.34
N ALA A 212 -9.42 -3.01 -11.65
CA ALA A 212 -9.43 -3.02 -10.19
C ALA A 212 -8.27 -2.19 -9.64
N ALA A 213 -8.57 -1.36 -8.66
CA ALA A 213 -7.59 -0.50 -8.01
C ALA A 213 -6.53 -1.28 -7.20
N TRP A 214 -6.75 -2.59 -6.95
CA TRP A 214 -5.77 -3.54 -6.43
C TRP A 214 -6.17 -4.97 -6.81
N ASP A 215 -5.27 -5.96 -6.58
CA ASP A 215 -5.40 -7.30 -7.12
C ASP A 215 -6.55 -8.15 -6.54
N GLN A 216 -6.89 -7.99 -5.24
CA GLN A 216 -7.90 -8.85 -4.61
C GLN A 216 -9.27 -8.77 -5.29
N PRO A 217 -9.83 -7.59 -5.61
CA PRO A 217 -11.06 -7.51 -6.38
C PRO A 217 -10.94 -8.07 -7.79
N ALA A 218 -9.79 -7.87 -8.45
CA ALA A 218 -9.53 -8.43 -9.77
C ALA A 218 -9.57 -9.96 -9.74
N LEU A 219 -8.98 -10.58 -8.71
CA LEU A 219 -9.01 -12.04 -8.49
C LEU A 219 -10.44 -12.54 -8.18
N GLY A 220 -11.20 -11.79 -7.38
CA GLY A 220 -12.60 -12.10 -7.12
C GLY A 220 -13.45 -12.04 -8.40
N ALA A 221 -13.24 -11.02 -9.23
CA ALA A 221 -13.90 -10.88 -10.51
C ALA A 221 -13.51 -12.00 -11.49
N LEU A 222 -12.23 -12.39 -11.54
CA LEU A 222 -11.75 -13.52 -12.34
C LEU A 222 -12.50 -14.80 -11.97
N GLN A 223 -12.59 -15.14 -10.68
CA GLN A 223 -13.31 -16.32 -10.21
C GLN A 223 -14.78 -16.30 -10.64
N ALA A 224 -15.47 -15.15 -10.48
CA ALA A 224 -16.87 -15.02 -10.90
C ALA A 224 -17.06 -15.24 -12.41
N ILE A 225 -16.15 -14.71 -13.24
CA ILE A 225 -16.19 -14.84 -14.71
C ILE A 225 -15.95 -16.29 -15.12
N GLU A 226 -15.00 -16.98 -14.48
CA GLU A 226 -14.70 -18.40 -14.72
C GLU A 226 -15.88 -19.30 -14.31
N ASP A 227 -16.42 -19.10 -13.11
CA ASP A 227 -17.57 -19.86 -12.59
C ASP A 227 -18.85 -19.67 -13.42
N ALA A 228 -19.03 -18.49 -14.00
CA ALA A 228 -20.11 -18.21 -14.94
C ALA A 228 -19.89 -18.84 -16.34
N GLY A 229 -18.73 -19.49 -16.57
CA GLY A 229 -18.36 -20.07 -17.87
C GLY A 229 -18.02 -19.02 -18.94
N ARG A 230 -17.75 -17.77 -18.54
CA ARG A 230 -17.52 -16.61 -19.42
C ARG A 230 -16.03 -16.31 -19.67
N GLY A 231 -15.12 -17.15 -19.19
CA GLY A 231 -13.67 -16.99 -19.36
C GLY A 231 -13.21 -16.91 -20.83
N GLY A 232 -13.97 -17.50 -21.75
CA GLY A 232 -13.68 -17.47 -23.21
C GLY A 232 -14.17 -16.22 -23.95
N GLU A 233 -14.79 -15.25 -23.27
CA GLU A 233 -15.36 -14.04 -23.90
C GLU A 233 -14.33 -12.94 -24.15
N GLY A 234 -13.10 -13.10 -23.68
CA GLY A 234 -12.03 -12.11 -23.86
C GLY A 234 -12.17 -10.87 -22.96
N ILE A 235 -12.83 -11.01 -21.80
CA ILE A 235 -12.93 -9.94 -20.80
C ILE A 235 -11.54 -9.64 -20.25
N VAL A 236 -11.05 -8.43 -20.47
CA VAL A 236 -9.71 -8.01 -19.96
C VAL A 236 -9.80 -7.67 -18.49
N ILE A 237 -8.99 -8.30 -17.65
CA ILE A 237 -8.89 -7.99 -16.21
C ILE A 237 -7.52 -7.43 -15.91
N VAL A 238 -7.48 -6.32 -15.16
CA VAL A 238 -6.22 -5.74 -14.65
C VAL A 238 -6.36 -5.43 -13.16
N GLY A 239 -5.22 -5.52 -12.46
CA GLY A 239 -5.07 -5.14 -11.07
C GLY A 239 -3.91 -4.18 -10.84
N ILE A 240 -3.64 -3.90 -9.59
CA ILE A 240 -2.46 -3.20 -9.10
C ILE A 240 -2.01 -3.97 -7.86
N ASP A 241 -0.72 -4.15 -7.66
CA ASP A 241 0.09 -4.73 -6.59
C ASP A 241 0.99 -5.84 -7.13
N ALA A 242 0.57 -6.59 -8.15
CA ALA A 242 1.19 -7.79 -8.68
C ALA A 242 1.60 -8.76 -7.57
N ASN A 243 0.65 -9.04 -6.66
CA ASN A 243 0.86 -10.01 -5.59
C ASN A 243 1.05 -11.43 -6.17
N PRO A 244 1.53 -12.42 -5.39
CA PRO A 244 1.81 -13.76 -5.90
C PRO A 244 0.63 -14.39 -6.65
N GLN A 245 -0.60 -14.27 -6.14
CA GLN A 245 -1.79 -14.85 -6.77
C GLN A 245 -2.12 -14.18 -8.11
N ALA A 246 -1.97 -12.85 -8.21
CA ALA A 246 -2.15 -12.13 -9.46
C ALA A 246 -1.06 -12.49 -10.49
N ARG A 247 0.20 -12.64 -10.06
CA ARG A 247 1.29 -13.12 -10.93
C ARG A 247 1.01 -14.53 -11.44
N ASP A 248 0.54 -15.44 -10.58
CA ASP A 248 0.16 -16.80 -10.98
C ASP A 248 -0.98 -16.77 -12.01
N ALA A 249 -2.01 -15.92 -11.81
CA ALA A 249 -3.10 -15.76 -12.77
C ALA A 249 -2.62 -15.20 -14.12
N ILE A 250 -1.74 -14.20 -14.13
CA ILE A 250 -1.13 -13.65 -15.35
C ILE A 250 -0.28 -14.72 -16.05
N ALA A 251 0.51 -15.49 -15.31
CA ALA A 251 1.36 -16.55 -15.86
C ALA A 251 0.54 -17.71 -16.44
N ALA A 252 -0.59 -18.04 -15.85
CA ALA A 252 -1.51 -19.05 -16.36
C ALA A 252 -2.16 -18.64 -17.68
N GLY A 253 -2.20 -17.35 -17.99
CA GLY A 253 -2.89 -16.80 -19.15
C GLY A 253 -4.40 -16.72 -18.93
N GLY A 254 -5.12 -16.13 -19.90
CA GLY A 254 -6.56 -15.95 -19.81
C GLY A 254 -6.95 -14.50 -19.55
N ASN A 255 -7.97 -14.27 -18.73
CA ASN A 255 -8.59 -12.96 -18.59
C ASN A 255 -7.77 -11.98 -17.73
N PHE A 256 -7.00 -12.45 -16.74
CA PHE A 256 -6.14 -11.57 -15.92
C PHE A 256 -4.83 -11.28 -16.67
N GLU A 257 -4.75 -10.12 -17.31
CA GLU A 257 -3.69 -9.83 -18.29
C GLU A 257 -2.53 -9.01 -17.71
N ALA A 258 -2.80 -8.13 -16.75
CA ALA A 258 -1.78 -7.24 -16.21
C ALA A 258 -2.05 -6.79 -14.76
N SER A 259 -0.97 -6.50 -14.05
CA SER A 259 -1.00 -5.80 -12.76
C SER A 259 0.27 -4.96 -12.61
N VAL A 260 0.18 -3.78 -11.99
CA VAL A 260 1.37 -2.98 -11.69
C VAL A 260 1.95 -3.40 -10.35
N ALA A 261 3.16 -3.94 -10.37
CA ALA A 261 3.88 -4.35 -9.18
C ALA A 261 4.30 -3.14 -8.33
N GLN A 262 4.05 -3.24 -7.04
CA GLN A 262 4.62 -2.37 -6.02
C GLN A 262 5.76 -3.10 -5.31
N ASP A 263 6.85 -2.39 -4.98
CA ASP A 263 7.88 -2.90 -4.09
C ASP A 263 7.49 -2.69 -2.62
N PHE A 264 6.52 -3.46 -2.15
CA PHE A 264 6.03 -3.39 -0.77
C PHE A 264 7.13 -3.59 0.27
N VAL A 265 8.03 -4.54 0.02
CA VAL A 265 9.19 -4.80 0.90
C VAL A 265 10.12 -3.58 0.92
N GLY A 266 10.36 -2.95 -0.24
CA GLY A 266 11.12 -1.71 -0.37
C GLY A 266 10.47 -0.54 0.35
N ILE A 267 9.13 -0.39 0.27
CA ILE A 267 8.36 0.60 1.06
C ILE A 267 8.64 0.41 2.55
N GLY A 268 8.51 -0.82 3.05
CA GLY A 268 8.75 -1.12 4.46
C GLY A 268 10.18 -0.79 4.90
N LYS A 269 11.19 -1.23 4.15
CA LYS A 269 12.61 -0.95 4.43
C LYS A 269 12.91 0.54 4.41
N MET A 270 12.42 1.26 3.40
CA MET A 270 12.61 2.70 3.27
C MET A 270 11.94 3.45 4.42
N THR A 271 10.75 3.01 4.86
CA THR A 271 10.07 3.56 6.03
C THR A 271 10.93 3.42 7.29
N ALA A 272 11.54 2.26 7.54
CA ALA A 272 12.46 2.07 8.67
C ALA A 272 13.66 3.03 8.61
N GLY A 273 14.22 3.24 7.41
CA GLY A 273 15.28 4.22 7.19
C GLY A 273 14.85 5.67 7.50
N VAL A 274 13.62 6.04 7.12
CA VAL A 274 13.04 7.36 7.43
C VAL A 274 12.81 7.51 8.94
N VAL A 275 12.29 6.48 9.61
CA VAL A 275 12.13 6.43 11.08
C VAL A 275 13.48 6.67 11.76
N ALA A 276 14.55 5.98 11.32
CA ALA A 276 15.89 6.13 11.90
C ALA A 276 16.44 7.57 11.80
N ARG A 277 16.14 8.25 10.71
CA ARG A 277 16.51 9.66 10.51
C ARG A 277 15.68 10.60 11.38
N ALA A 278 14.37 10.35 11.45
CA ALA A 278 13.44 11.16 12.23
C ALA A 278 13.77 11.12 13.73
N ILE A 279 14.06 9.95 14.30
CA ILE A 279 14.46 9.78 15.71
C ILE A 279 15.76 10.54 16.02
N LYS A 280 16.67 10.65 15.06
CA LYS A 280 17.92 11.45 15.21
C LYS A 280 17.69 12.96 15.07
N GLY A 281 16.46 13.41 14.83
CA GLY A 281 16.14 14.81 14.61
C GLY A 281 16.59 15.35 13.24
N GLU A 282 16.86 14.46 12.26
CA GLU A 282 17.21 14.89 10.91
C GLU A 282 15.98 15.48 10.20
N THR A 283 16.18 16.58 9.47
CA THR A 283 15.12 17.17 8.65
C THR A 283 14.88 16.32 7.39
N ILE A 284 13.66 15.86 7.21
CA ILE A 284 13.19 15.17 6.00
C ILE A 284 12.37 16.18 5.22
N LYS A 285 12.81 16.52 4.01
CA LYS A 285 12.18 17.57 3.19
C LYS A 285 11.02 17.08 2.35
N GLU A 286 11.08 15.81 1.97
CA GLU A 286 10.10 15.18 1.11
C GLU A 286 8.87 14.77 1.94
N SER A 287 7.72 15.40 1.67
CA SER A 287 6.44 14.98 2.28
C SER A 287 5.97 13.61 1.78
N VAL A 288 6.39 13.22 0.57
CA VAL A 288 6.16 11.90 -0.03
C VAL A 288 7.44 11.38 -0.64
N ILE A 289 7.75 10.11 -0.39
CA ILE A 289 8.86 9.39 -1.02
C ILE A 289 8.25 8.24 -1.82
N TYR A 290 8.43 8.28 -3.14
CA TYR A 290 7.91 7.24 -4.03
C TYR A 290 8.91 6.11 -4.23
N VAL A 291 8.41 4.87 -4.10
CA VAL A 291 9.13 3.65 -4.46
C VAL A 291 8.74 3.26 -5.90
N PRO A 292 9.69 2.82 -6.74
CA PRO A 292 9.43 2.44 -8.12
C PRO A 292 8.39 1.33 -8.27
N THR A 293 7.69 1.34 -9.42
CA THR A 293 6.67 0.36 -9.80
C THR A 293 6.95 -0.20 -11.20
N VAL A 294 6.42 -1.38 -11.51
CA VAL A 294 6.63 -2.05 -12.80
C VAL A 294 5.33 -2.71 -13.26
N LEU A 295 4.90 -2.46 -14.49
CA LEU A 295 3.79 -3.20 -15.10
C LEU A 295 4.22 -4.65 -15.37
N ILE A 296 3.46 -5.58 -14.82
CA ILE A 296 3.61 -7.01 -15.00
C ILE A 296 2.56 -7.50 -15.98
N THR A 297 3.00 -8.21 -17.00
CA THR A 297 2.18 -8.87 -18.00
C THR A 297 2.74 -10.27 -18.27
N SER A 298 2.12 -11.05 -19.13
CA SER A 298 2.67 -12.36 -19.56
C SER A 298 4.08 -12.28 -20.15
N ALA A 299 4.51 -11.10 -20.63
CA ALA A 299 5.84 -10.90 -21.20
C ALA A 299 6.97 -10.87 -20.15
N ASN A 300 6.68 -10.53 -18.90
CA ASN A 300 7.69 -10.34 -17.84
C ASN A 300 7.31 -10.91 -16.46
N VAL A 301 6.20 -11.61 -16.32
CA VAL A 301 5.72 -12.15 -15.04
C VAL A 301 6.70 -13.13 -14.37
N GLY A 302 7.54 -13.79 -15.16
CA GLY A 302 8.56 -14.72 -14.67
C GLY A 302 9.92 -14.10 -14.29
N GLN A 303 10.02 -12.76 -14.29
CA GLN A 303 11.28 -12.04 -14.03
C GLN A 303 11.39 -11.58 -12.59
#